data_9647b7dae73f9433280fa71ef6d0993b
#
_entry.id   9647b7dae73f9433280fa71ef6d0993b
#
_cell.length_a   1.000
_cell.length_b   1.000
_cell.length_c   1.000
_cell.angle_alpha   90.00
_cell.angle_beta   90.00
_cell.angle_gamma   90.00
#
_symmetry.space_group_name_H-M   'P 1'
#
loop_
_entity.id
_entity.type
_entity.pdbx_description
1 polymer ?
#
loop_
_entity_poly.entity_id
_entity_poly.type
_entity_poly.pdbx_seq_one_letter_code
_entity_poly.pdbx_strand_id
1 'polypeptide(L)'
;KKEVEYKESVGTFVAPQCRTLKDLLTEYVALYGKTKWALSTYQSNNALISNYIIPLIGSMKLQDLTTRVIEGYYQRLLKYEAVDPMCGKRQHQYVSPGTVRSVHKILRSAFEQAVKWELMEKNPCIYATLPKYTAKKRDIWTAETLFHALEVCDDPRLRLCINLSFSCSLRLGELLGLTWDCVDTVSYTHLTL
;
A
#
# COMPACT_ATOMS: atom_id res chain seq x y z
N LYS A 1 -23.11 -32.59 -8.04
CA LYS A 1 -24.56 -32.26 -8.01
C LYS A 1 -25.06 -32.11 -6.59
N LYS A 2 -24.99 -33.15 -5.74
CA LYS A 2 -25.48 -33.09 -4.33
C LYS A 2 -24.85 -32.00 -3.46
N GLU A 3 -23.58 -31.66 -3.68
CA GLU A 3 -22.89 -30.62 -2.94
C GLU A 3 -23.34 -29.20 -3.37
N VAL A 4 -23.69 -29.02 -4.64
CA VAL A 4 -24.27 -27.78 -5.17
C VAL A 4 -25.67 -27.59 -4.64
N GLU A 5 -26.50 -28.62 -4.69
CA GLU A 5 -27.87 -28.63 -4.18
C GLU A 5 -27.91 -28.35 -2.66
N TYR A 6 -26.94 -28.88 -1.89
CA TYR A 6 -26.82 -28.58 -0.45
C TYR A 6 -26.42 -27.13 -0.20
N LYS A 7 -25.45 -26.59 -0.97
CA LYS A 7 -25.02 -25.18 -0.86
C LYS A 7 -26.13 -24.21 -1.26
N GLU A 8 -26.93 -24.54 -2.25
CA GLU A 8 -28.12 -23.79 -2.65
C GLU A 8 -29.18 -23.78 -1.53
N SER A 9 -29.42 -24.93 -0.89
CA SER A 9 -30.39 -25.04 0.21
C SER A 9 -30.00 -24.29 1.47
N VAL A 10 -28.69 -24.08 1.71
CA VAL A 10 -28.14 -23.37 2.87
C VAL A 10 -27.91 -21.87 2.56
N GLY A 11 -28.18 -21.43 1.31
CA GLY A 11 -27.99 -20.02 0.91
C GLY A 11 -26.51 -19.59 0.79
N THR A 12 -25.59 -20.55 0.73
CA THR A 12 -24.14 -20.29 0.60
C THR A 12 -23.62 -20.48 -0.82
N PHE A 13 -24.52 -20.75 -1.79
CA PHE A 13 -24.14 -20.94 -3.18
C PHE A 13 -23.86 -19.60 -3.85
N VAL A 14 -22.59 -19.35 -4.15
CA VAL A 14 -22.19 -18.27 -5.05
C VAL A 14 -22.12 -18.83 -6.47
N ALA A 15 -23.01 -18.37 -7.33
CA ALA A 15 -23.04 -18.79 -8.73
C ALA A 15 -21.66 -18.51 -9.38
N PRO A 16 -21.12 -19.44 -10.16
CA PRO A 16 -19.85 -19.26 -10.87
C PRO A 16 -19.94 -18.06 -11.82
N GLN A 17 -19.47 -16.91 -11.38
CA GLN A 17 -19.31 -15.74 -12.24
C GLN A 17 -17.96 -15.86 -12.94
N CYS A 18 -17.93 -15.78 -14.26
CA CYS A 18 -16.68 -15.80 -15.06
C CYS A 18 -15.85 -14.51 -14.91
N ARG A 19 -15.90 -13.87 -13.74
CA ARG A 19 -15.15 -12.64 -13.47
C ARG A 19 -13.68 -12.96 -13.17
N THR A 20 -12.81 -12.14 -13.72
CA THR A 20 -11.36 -12.22 -13.48
C THR A 20 -10.96 -11.34 -12.28
N LEU A 21 -9.77 -11.59 -11.73
CA LEU A 21 -9.21 -10.72 -10.69
C LEU A 21 -9.04 -9.28 -11.20
N LYS A 22 -8.69 -9.10 -12.49
CA LYS A 22 -8.57 -7.78 -13.09
C LYS A 22 -9.91 -7.02 -13.04
N ASP A 23 -11.02 -7.68 -13.37
CA ASP A 23 -12.35 -7.08 -13.36
C ASP A 23 -12.72 -6.64 -11.94
N LEU A 24 -12.51 -7.52 -10.95
CA LEU A 24 -12.73 -7.22 -9.54
C LEU A 24 -11.92 -6.00 -9.09
N LEU A 25 -10.61 -5.96 -9.39
CA LEU A 25 -9.75 -4.86 -8.97
C LEU A 25 -10.12 -3.55 -9.64
N THR A 26 -10.53 -3.58 -10.92
CA THR A 26 -10.98 -2.39 -11.65
C THR A 26 -12.24 -1.81 -11.00
N GLU A 27 -13.22 -2.64 -10.69
CA GLU A 27 -14.45 -2.24 -10.02
C GLU A 27 -14.18 -1.76 -8.58
N TYR A 28 -13.34 -2.49 -7.83
CA TYR A 28 -12.94 -2.12 -6.47
C TYR A 28 -12.25 -0.75 -6.41
N VAL A 29 -11.31 -0.49 -7.31
CA VAL A 29 -10.62 0.82 -7.39
C VAL A 29 -11.57 1.93 -7.81
N ALA A 30 -12.49 1.67 -8.75
CA ALA A 30 -13.47 2.66 -9.20
C ALA A 30 -14.43 3.08 -8.07
N LEU A 31 -14.93 2.12 -7.30
CA LEU A 31 -15.93 2.38 -6.25
C LEU A 31 -15.32 2.83 -4.93
N TYR A 32 -14.17 2.29 -4.54
CA TYR A 32 -13.56 2.57 -3.23
C TYR A 32 -12.26 3.35 -3.33
N GLY A 33 -11.43 3.09 -4.33
CA GLY A 33 -10.14 3.73 -4.45
C GLY A 33 -10.25 5.24 -4.62
N LYS A 34 -11.12 5.69 -5.51
CA LYS A 34 -11.31 7.11 -5.81
C LYS A 34 -11.98 7.88 -4.67
N THR A 35 -12.81 7.23 -3.87
CA THR A 35 -13.61 7.89 -2.85
C THR A 35 -13.03 7.84 -1.45
N LYS A 36 -12.31 6.75 -1.11
CA LYS A 36 -11.83 6.49 0.25
C LYS A 36 -10.32 6.66 0.44
N TRP A 37 -9.53 6.61 -0.64
CA TRP A 37 -8.08 6.70 -0.53
C TRP A 37 -7.60 8.13 -0.73
N ALA A 38 -6.66 8.57 0.11
CA ALA A 38 -5.88 9.78 -0.17
C ALA A 38 -5.16 9.64 -1.52
N LEU A 39 -4.93 10.76 -2.21
CA LEU A 39 -4.34 10.78 -3.55
C LEU A 39 -3.03 9.97 -3.66
N SER A 40 -2.14 10.12 -2.69
CA SER A 40 -0.87 9.38 -2.63
C SER A 40 -1.08 7.87 -2.48
N THR A 41 -2.06 7.46 -1.66
CA THR A 41 -2.43 6.05 -1.48
C THR A 41 -3.03 5.48 -2.76
N TYR A 42 -3.91 6.25 -3.42
CA TYR A 42 -4.50 5.86 -4.70
C TYR A 42 -3.44 5.62 -5.77
N GLN A 43 -2.50 6.55 -5.93
CA GLN A 43 -1.40 6.43 -6.90
C GLN A 43 -0.51 5.21 -6.60
N SER A 44 -0.12 5.04 -5.33
CA SER A 44 0.72 3.92 -4.90
C SER A 44 0.03 2.57 -5.10
N ASN A 45 -1.25 2.44 -4.71
CA ASN A 45 -1.99 1.20 -4.87
C ASN A 45 -2.23 0.88 -6.35
N ASN A 46 -2.56 1.88 -7.17
CA ASN A 46 -2.72 1.70 -8.62
C ASN A 46 -1.43 1.22 -9.29
N ALA A 47 -0.30 1.78 -8.92
CA ALA A 47 1.01 1.34 -9.42
C ALA A 47 1.28 -0.12 -9.03
N LEU A 48 0.99 -0.52 -7.79
CA LEU A 48 1.15 -1.92 -7.35
C LEU A 48 0.22 -2.87 -8.09
N ILE A 49 -1.04 -2.48 -8.31
CA ILE A 49 -2.02 -3.27 -9.06
C ILE A 49 -1.55 -3.46 -10.51
N SER A 50 -1.20 -2.38 -11.19
CA SER A 50 -0.82 -2.40 -12.61
C SER A 50 0.51 -3.10 -12.86
N ASN A 51 1.50 -2.91 -11.98
CA ASN A 51 2.84 -3.42 -12.22
C ASN A 51 3.03 -4.86 -11.72
N TYR A 52 2.31 -5.29 -10.68
CA TYR A 52 2.59 -6.56 -10.02
C TYR A 52 1.41 -7.53 -9.95
N ILE A 53 0.17 -7.06 -9.84
CA ILE A 53 -0.97 -7.96 -9.69
C ILE A 53 -1.53 -8.34 -11.06
N ILE A 54 -1.90 -7.37 -11.88
CA ILE A 54 -2.54 -7.62 -13.18
C ILE A 54 -1.67 -8.47 -14.10
N PRO A 55 -0.34 -8.21 -14.27
CA PRO A 55 0.49 -8.99 -15.18
C PRO A 55 0.66 -10.45 -14.78
N LEU A 56 0.64 -10.75 -13.48
CA LEU A 56 0.97 -12.09 -12.97
C LEU A 56 -0.25 -12.97 -12.69
N ILE A 57 -1.34 -12.40 -12.20
CA ILE A 57 -2.55 -13.14 -11.79
C ILE A 57 -3.86 -12.47 -12.21
N GLY A 58 -3.82 -11.33 -12.90
CA GLY A 58 -5.03 -10.57 -13.26
C GLY A 58 -6.02 -11.32 -14.15
N SER A 59 -5.55 -12.24 -15.00
CA SER A 59 -6.39 -13.05 -15.90
C SER A 59 -7.04 -14.25 -15.21
N MET A 60 -6.66 -14.57 -13.97
CA MET A 60 -7.21 -15.70 -13.24
C MET A 60 -8.66 -15.43 -12.83
N LYS A 61 -9.51 -16.46 -12.89
CA LYS A 61 -10.89 -16.40 -12.41
C LYS A 61 -10.89 -16.34 -10.88
N LEU A 62 -11.85 -15.63 -10.30
CA LEU A 62 -11.97 -15.47 -8.85
C LEU A 62 -12.09 -16.80 -8.11
N GLN A 63 -12.77 -17.79 -8.70
CA GLN A 63 -12.97 -19.13 -8.13
C GLN A 63 -11.71 -19.98 -8.08
N ASP A 64 -10.74 -19.71 -8.97
CA ASP A 64 -9.47 -20.44 -9.03
C ASP A 64 -8.44 -19.88 -8.02
N LEU A 65 -8.74 -18.74 -7.41
CA LEU A 65 -7.86 -18.06 -6.46
C LEU A 65 -7.97 -18.69 -5.06
N THR A 66 -7.22 -19.75 -4.86
CA THR A 66 -7.07 -20.41 -3.56
C THR A 66 -5.92 -19.80 -2.74
N THR A 67 -5.88 -20.07 -1.43
CA THR A 67 -4.76 -19.65 -0.56
C THR A 67 -3.42 -20.15 -1.10
N ARG A 68 -3.36 -21.40 -1.59
CA ARG A 68 -2.15 -21.97 -2.19
C ARG A 68 -1.70 -21.20 -3.44
N VAL A 69 -2.63 -20.78 -4.29
CA VAL A 69 -2.33 -19.97 -5.49
C VAL A 69 -1.77 -18.61 -5.09
N ILE A 70 -2.34 -17.98 -4.07
CA ILE A 70 -1.88 -16.70 -3.53
C ILE A 70 -0.47 -16.81 -2.93
N GLU A 71 -0.18 -17.87 -2.17
CA GLU A 71 1.18 -18.12 -1.64
C GLU A 71 2.18 -18.37 -2.77
N GLY A 72 1.82 -19.18 -3.77
CA GLY A 72 2.63 -19.39 -4.97
C GLY A 72 2.88 -18.10 -5.76
N TYR A 73 1.90 -17.20 -5.82
CA TYR A 73 2.06 -15.87 -6.39
C TYR A 73 3.08 -15.04 -5.62
N TYR A 74 3.05 -15.04 -4.27
CA TYR A 74 4.04 -14.29 -3.48
C TYR A 74 5.47 -14.79 -3.72
N GLN A 75 5.67 -16.10 -3.86
CA GLN A 75 6.98 -16.66 -4.18
C GLN A 75 7.47 -16.25 -5.57
N ARG A 76 6.57 -16.19 -6.56
CA ARG A 76 6.90 -15.67 -7.90
C ARG A 76 7.20 -14.18 -7.87
N LEU A 77 6.43 -13.41 -7.10
CA LEU A 77 6.60 -11.97 -6.98
C LEU A 77 7.95 -11.59 -6.38
N LEU A 78 8.48 -12.35 -5.42
CA LEU A 78 9.83 -12.14 -4.86
C LEU A 78 10.96 -12.32 -5.90
N LYS A 79 10.70 -13.06 -6.97
CA LYS A 79 11.65 -13.28 -8.09
C LYS A 79 11.37 -12.38 -9.28
N TYR A 80 10.33 -11.56 -9.19
CA TYR A 80 9.93 -10.63 -10.25
C TYR A 80 10.78 -9.37 -10.18
N GLU A 81 11.16 -8.81 -11.34
CA GLU A 81 11.91 -7.57 -11.38
C GLU A 81 11.12 -6.41 -10.80
N ALA A 82 11.78 -5.63 -9.98
CA ALA A 82 11.18 -4.42 -9.43
C ALA A 82 11.06 -3.36 -10.53
N VAL A 83 9.89 -2.77 -10.65
CA VAL A 83 9.66 -1.64 -11.57
C VAL A 83 10.32 -0.40 -11.00
N ASP A 84 10.93 0.42 -11.86
CA ASP A 84 11.58 1.65 -11.45
C ASP A 84 10.57 2.62 -10.81
N PRO A 85 10.93 3.23 -9.67
CA PRO A 85 10.06 4.22 -9.05
C PRO A 85 9.93 5.45 -9.96
N MET A 86 8.77 6.14 -9.88
CA MET A 86 8.56 7.40 -10.63
C MET A 86 9.62 8.47 -10.32
N CYS A 87 10.23 8.40 -9.15
CA CYS A 87 11.28 9.32 -8.73
C CYS A 87 12.39 8.56 -8.01
N GLY A 88 13.63 8.78 -8.40
CA GLY A 88 14.81 8.16 -7.81
C GLY A 88 15.29 6.89 -8.51
N LYS A 89 16.40 6.34 -8.01
CA LYS A 89 17.00 5.12 -8.54
C LYS A 89 16.41 3.87 -7.90
N ARG A 90 16.29 2.79 -8.67
CA ARG A 90 15.94 1.46 -8.20
C ARG A 90 16.89 1.05 -7.06
N GLN A 91 16.33 0.68 -5.91
CA GLN A 91 17.11 0.23 -4.75
C GLN A 91 17.41 -1.28 -4.78
N HIS A 92 16.56 -2.06 -5.45
CA HIS A 92 16.64 -3.51 -5.51
C HIS A 92 16.30 -4.00 -6.91
N GLN A 93 17.01 -5.03 -7.37
CA GLN A 93 16.71 -5.67 -8.65
C GLN A 93 15.36 -6.40 -8.65
N TYR A 94 15.02 -7.03 -7.54
CA TYR A 94 13.79 -7.81 -7.36
C TYR A 94 12.85 -7.16 -6.36
N VAL A 95 11.59 -7.56 -6.44
CA VAL A 95 10.53 -7.08 -5.53
C VAL A 95 10.86 -7.43 -4.08
N SER A 96 10.80 -6.45 -3.20
CA SER A 96 11.09 -6.61 -1.77
C SER A 96 9.95 -7.32 -1.02
N PRO A 97 10.24 -8.03 0.10
CA PRO A 97 9.20 -8.56 0.97
C PRO A 97 8.22 -7.50 1.49
N GLY A 98 8.67 -6.25 1.63
CA GLY A 98 7.83 -5.11 2.00
C GLY A 98 6.78 -4.82 0.93
N THR A 99 7.16 -4.85 -0.35
CA THR A 99 6.26 -4.69 -1.49
C THR A 99 5.23 -5.82 -1.56
N VAL A 100 5.66 -7.08 -1.31
CA VAL A 100 4.73 -8.24 -1.24
C VAL A 100 3.67 -8.02 -0.16
N ARG A 101 4.05 -7.49 1.02
CA ARG A 101 3.11 -7.15 2.08
C ARG A 101 2.12 -6.05 1.68
N SER A 102 2.56 -5.06 0.92
CA SER A 102 1.69 -4.00 0.40
C SER A 102 0.69 -4.56 -0.61
N VAL A 103 1.16 -5.41 -1.52
CA VAL A 103 0.30 -6.14 -2.48
C VAL A 103 -0.72 -7.03 -1.74
N HIS A 104 -0.28 -7.77 -0.71
CA HIS A 104 -1.18 -8.58 0.12
C HIS A 104 -2.30 -7.74 0.77
N LYS A 105 -1.98 -6.56 1.30
CA LYS A 105 -3.00 -5.67 1.90
C LYS A 105 -4.07 -5.28 0.88
N ILE A 106 -3.67 -4.96 -0.35
CA ILE A 106 -4.60 -4.61 -1.42
C ILE A 106 -5.49 -5.81 -1.78
N LEU A 107 -4.88 -6.97 -2.04
CA LEU A 107 -5.61 -8.20 -2.38
C LEU A 107 -6.56 -8.62 -1.25
N ARG A 108 -6.10 -8.61 0.00
CA ARG A 108 -6.93 -8.95 1.16
C ARG A 108 -8.16 -8.05 1.25
N SER A 109 -7.98 -6.74 1.08
CA SER A 109 -9.09 -5.78 1.14
C SER A 109 -10.05 -5.93 -0.05
N ALA A 110 -9.52 -6.15 -1.27
CA ALA A 110 -10.34 -6.38 -2.45
C ALA A 110 -11.15 -7.68 -2.36
N PHE A 111 -10.54 -8.78 -1.89
CA PHE A 111 -11.24 -10.05 -1.70
C PHE A 111 -12.25 -10.00 -0.54
N GLU A 112 -11.97 -9.24 0.52
CA GLU A 112 -12.95 -9.01 1.59
C GLU A 112 -14.18 -8.28 1.05
N GLN A 113 -13.98 -7.34 0.14
CA GLN A 113 -15.08 -6.69 -0.55
C GLN A 113 -15.79 -7.62 -1.54
N ALA A 114 -15.06 -8.49 -2.24
CA ALA A 114 -15.65 -9.49 -3.13
C ALA A 114 -16.54 -10.49 -2.37
N VAL A 115 -16.17 -10.86 -1.14
CA VAL A 115 -17.02 -11.68 -0.27
C VAL A 115 -18.29 -10.92 0.12
N LYS A 116 -18.20 -9.63 0.46
CA LYS A 116 -19.39 -8.79 0.76
C LYS A 116 -20.30 -8.59 -0.46
N TRP A 117 -19.75 -8.65 -1.67
CA TRP A 117 -20.51 -8.61 -2.93
C TRP A 117 -21.00 -9.98 -3.38
N GLU A 118 -20.81 -11.00 -2.57
CA GLU A 118 -21.21 -12.39 -2.87
C GLU A 118 -20.58 -12.96 -4.15
N LEU A 119 -19.41 -12.41 -4.56
CA LEU A 119 -18.63 -12.90 -5.71
C LEU A 119 -17.72 -14.07 -5.34
N MET A 120 -17.42 -14.23 -4.05
CA MET A 120 -16.55 -15.28 -3.49
C MET A 120 -17.12 -15.76 -2.14
N GLU A 121 -16.99 -17.06 -1.85
CA GLU A 121 -17.40 -17.62 -0.55
C GLU A 121 -16.49 -17.18 0.59
N LYS A 122 -15.19 -17.08 0.32
CA LYS A 122 -14.17 -16.77 1.34
C LYS A 122 -12.99 -16.02 0.74
N ASN A 123 -12.33 -15.24 1.59
CA ASN A 123 -11.13 -14.50 1.20
C ASN A 123 -9.88 -15.40 1.29
N PRO A 124 -9.19 -15.70 0.18
CA PRO A 124 -8.04 -16.60 0.16
C PRO A 124 -6.79 -16.01 0.83
N CYS A 125 -6.75 -14.70 1.07
CA CYS A 125 -5.62 -14.02 1.70
C CYS A 125 -5.61 -14.14 3.24
N ILE A 126 -6.72 -14.53 3.88
CA ILE A 126 -6.79 -14.55 5.36
C ILE A 126 -5.73 -15.47 5.96
N TYR A 127 -5.56 -16.65 5.39
CA TYR A 127 -4.63 -17.68 5.89
C TYR A 127 -3.33 -17.75 5.09
N ALA A 128 -3.11 -16.84 4.13
CA ALA A 128 -1.91 -16.87 3.30
C ALA A 128 -0.68 -16.45 4.10
N THR A 129 0.36 -17.28 4.03
CA THR A 129 1.65 -17.04 4.70
C THR A 129 2.45 -15.99 3.94
N LEU A 130 2.86 -14.95 4.66
CA LEU A 130 3.67 -13.87 4.09
C LEU A 130 5.16 -14.15 4.26
N PRO A 131 6.01 -13.68 3.31
CA PRO A 131 7.45 -13.75 3.46
C PRO A 131 7.92 -12.99 4.70
N LYS A 132 8.99 -13.50 5.32
CA LYS A 132 9.63 -12.81 6.46
C LYS A 132 10.13 -11.44 5.99
N TYR A 133 9.80 -10.44 6.76
CA TYR A 133 10.22 -9.06 6.52
C TYR A 133 10.89 -8.52 7.77
N THR A 134 12.17 -8.16 7.64
CA THR A 134 12.90 -7.45 8.69
C THR A 134 13.02 -6.00 8.25
N ALA A 135 12.40 -5.10 9.01
CA ALA A 135 12.52 -3.67 8.74
C ALA A 135 14.00 -3.26 8.93
N LYS A 136 14.56 -2.58 7.92
CA LYS A 136 15.87 -1.96 8.08
C LYS A 136 15.80 -0.92 9.20
N LYS A 137 16.70 -1.00 10.16
CA LYS A 137 16.91 0.07 11.13
C LYS A 137 17.30 1.33 10.35
N ARG A 138 16.58 2.41 10.57
CA ARG A 138 16.93 3.71 9.99
C ARG A 138 17.94 4.38 10.88
N ASP A 139 18.96 4.99 10.30
CA ASP A 139 19.89 5.82 11.03
C ASP A 139 19.16 7.08 11.47
N ILE A 140 19.30 7.39 12.74
CA ILE A 140 18.74 8.61 13.33
C ILE A 140 19.87 9.63 13.39
N TRP A 141 19.63 10.83 12.92
CA TRP A 141 20.60 11.89 13.00
C TRP A 141 20.90 12.24 14.46
N THR A 142 22.18 12.32 14.78
CA THR A 142 22.64 12.89 16.05
C THR A 142 22.60 14.42 16.00
N ALA A 143 22.71 15.06 17.15
CA ALA A 143 22.81 16.53 17.21
C ALA A 143 23.97 17.05 16.36
N GLU A 144 25.13 16.38 16.41
CA GLU A 144 26.31 16.74 15.62
C GLU A 144 26.04 16.67 14.11
N THR A 145 25.38 15.59 13.65
CA THR A 145 24.98 15.44 12.26
C THR A 145 24.01 16.54 11.83
N LEU A 146 23.09 16.92 12.71
CA LEU A 146 22.13 18.00 12.45
C LEU A 146 22.85 19.35 12.31
N PHE A 147 23.72 19.70 13.27
CA PHE A 147 24.47 20.95 13.22
C PHE A 147 25.35 21.03 11.99
N HIS A 148 26.04 19.94 11.65
CA HIS A 148 26.83 19.91 10.43
C HIS A 148 25.97 20.09 9.16
N ALA A 149 24.80 19.44 9.10
CA ALA A 149 23.88 19.61 7.98
C ALA A 149 23.39 21.06 7.85
N LEU A 150 23.15 21.75 8.97
CA LEU A 150 22.78 23.17 8.97
C LEU A 150 23.92 24.09 8.54
N GLU A 151 25.17 23.76 8.87
CA GLU A 151 26.35 24.51 8.46
C GLU A 151 26.59 24.45 6.96
N VAL A 152 26.50 23.24 6.37
CA VAL A 152 26.76 23.01 4.94
C VAL A 152 25.55 23.29 4.04
N CYS A 153 24.40 23.62 4.61
CA CYS A 153 23.18 23.88 3.85
C CYS A 153 23.13 25.34 3.38
N ASP A 154 23.32 25.55 2.08
CA ASP A 154 23.27 26.89 1.48
C ASP A 154 21.84 27.36 1.16
N ASP A 155 20.88 26.45 1.02
CA ASP A 155 19.48 26.81 0.74
C ASP A 155 18.75 27.23 2.03
N PRO A 156 18.33 28.52 2.14
CA PRO A 156 17.66 29.02 3.33
C PRO A 156 16.32 28.34 3.60
N ARG A 157 15.61 27.87 2.55
CA ARG A 157 14.34 27.17 2.70
C ARG A 157 14.54 25.78 3.29
N LEU A 158 15.55 25.04 2.77
CA LEU A 158 15.89 23.72 3.29
C LEU A 158 16.39 23.83 4.74
N ARG A 159 17.19 24.85 5.05
CA ARG A 159 17.65 25.15 6.40
C ARG A 159 16.51 25.40 7.36
N LEU A 160 15.50 26.18 6.95
CA LEU A 160 14.27 26.41 7.72
C LEU A 160 13.50 25.10 7.93
N CYS A 161 13.33 24.30 6.87
CA CYS A 161 12.66 23.00 6.95
C CYS A 161 13.35 22.07 7.96
N ILE A 162 14.68 21.98 7.94
CA ILE A 162 15.46 21.16 8.88
C ILE A 162 15.22 21.64 10.32
N ASN A 163 15.32 22.94 10.56
CA ASN A 163 15.10 23.52 11.89
C ASN A 163 13.69 23.24 12.41
N LEU A 164 12.64 23.50 11.62
CA LEU A 164 11.25 23.27 12.02
C LEU A 164 10.96 21.77 12.23
N SER A 165 11.47 20.91 11.35
CA SER A 165 11.30 19.46 11.52
C SER A 165 11.91 18.96 12.82
N PHE A 166 13.07 19.48 13.18
CA PHE A 166 13.77 19.07 14.40
C PHE A 166 13.16 19.68 15.66
N SER A 167 12.87 20.99 15.65
CA SER A 167 12.36 21.71 16.83
C SER A 167 10.92 21.32 17.16
N CYS A 168 10.07 21.17 16.13
CA CYS A 168 8.63 20.93 16.28
C CYS A 168 8.23 19.48 15.98
N SER A 169 9.18 18.62 15.62
CA SER A 169 8.93 17.21 15.25
C SER A 169 7.88 17.04 14.12
N LEU A 170 7.80 18.02 13.21
CA LEU A 170 6.85 18.02 12.12
C LEU A 170 7.20 16.96 11.08
N ARG A 171 6.16 16.25 10.58
CA ARG A 171 6.30 15.40 9.42
C ARG A 171 6.42 16.26 8.16
N LEU A 172 7.05 15.71 7.11
CA LEU A 172 7.25 16.44 5.87
C LEU A 172 5.94 17.04 5.28
N GLY A 173 4.83 16.32 5.33
CA GLY A 173 3.54 16.83 4.86
C GLY A 173 2.98 17.97 5.71
N GLU A 174 3.16 17.92 7.01
CA GLU A 174 2.78 18.97 7.96
C GLU A 174 3.66 20.22 7.76
N LEU A 175 4.95 20.00 7.57
CA LEU A 175 5.90 21.07 7.30
C LEU A 175 5.59 21.82 6.00
N LEU A 176 5.32 21.10 4.92
CA LEU A 176 5.00 21.68 3.61
C LEU A 176 3.60 22.31 3.54
N GLY A 177 2.69 21.89 4.43
CA GLY A 177 1.35 22.45 4.58
C GLY A 177 1.25 23.58 5.62
N LEU A 178 2.38 23.96 6.28
CA LEU A 178 2.37 24.99 7.30
C LEU A 178 2.07 26.36 6.69
N THR A 179 1.06 27.04 7.22
CA THR A 179 0.65 28.40 6.85
C THR A 179 0.85 29.36 8.02
N TRP A 180 0.91 30.65 7.77
CA TRP A 180 1.08 31.67 8.81
C TRP A 180 -0.05 31.67 9.84
N ASP A 181 -1.25 31.25 9.47
CA ASP A 181 -2.39 31.14 10.40
C ASP A 181 -2.19 30.06 11.47
N CYS A 182 -1.26 29.13 11.23
CA CYS A 182 -0.91 28.07 12.17
C CYS A 182 0.33 28.43 13.05
N VAL A 183 0.89 29.64 12.87
CA VAL A 183 2.12 30.07 13.59
C VAL A 183 1.78 31.20 14.54
N ASP A 184 1.78 30.92 15.84
CA ASP A 184 1.66 31.94 16.88
C ASP A 184 3.08 32.34 17.35
N THR A 185 3.46 33.59 17.09
CA THR A 185 4.75 34.16 17.48
C THR A 185 4.71 34.92 18.77
N VAL A 186 3.53 35.11 19.40
CA VAL A 186 3.30 35.96 20.53
C VAL A 186 3.14 35.17 21.84
N SER A 187 2.41 34.06 21.79
CA SER A 187 2.21 33.20 22.95
C SER A 187 2.93 31.89 22.73
N TYR A 188 3.94 31.64 23.57
CA TYR A 188 4.71 30.39 23.73
C TYR A 188 4.31 29.27 22.73
N THR A 189 5.05 29.19 21.66
CA THR A 189 5.25 28.08 20.71
C THR A 189 4.42 26.79 20.88
N HIS A 190 3.13 26.83 20.65
CA HIS A 190 2.38 25.66 20.22
C HIS A 190 1.89 25.87 18.79
N LEU A 191 2.43 25.08 17.86
CA LEU A 191 1.86 24.96 16.54
C LEU A 191 0.53 24.22 16.69
N THR A 192 -0.57 24.90 16.46
CA THR A 192 -1.88 24.27 16.31
C THR A 192 -1.99 23.76 14.88
N LEU A 193 -1.90 22.44 14.72
CA LEU A 193 -2.13 21.73 13.44
C LEU A 193 -3.61 21.42 13.27
#